data_8aa90b5341d84db19c942d2ad4045c61
#
_entry.id   8aa90b5341d84db19c942d2ad4045c61
#
_cell.length_a   1.000
_cell.length_b   1.000
_cell.length_c   1.000
_cell.angle_alpha   90.00
_cell.angle_beta   90.00
_cell.angle_gamma   90.00
#
_symmetry.space_group_name_H-M   'P 1'
#
loop_
_entity.id
_entity.type
_entity.pdbx_description
1 polymer ?
#
loop_
_entity_poly.entity_id
_entity_poly.type
_entity_poly.pdbx_seq_one_letter_code
_entity_poly.pdbx_strand_id
1 'polypeptide(L)'
;MDPLKVLTEVVKAQSFTKAAENLYTSQPSISRDIKRLEIDYDVKIFEFKHSKMALTSDGEKLYQYALQRDHLEQALRQDLKRQTNAIAGDLKLGSSYTFGEYRLSRQLTKLAQMYPELHIHVHLDNSETIVEQIKNNIVDVGVVEKKIQNNAIISTPIAQDEIVLIKKKSSPSNLETCFIREQGSGTRVYQENGLNQLSLNPYLVIINNTSLIKSMVHAGNGFSIVSKSTLTPEDLEQLEVINLDIERFFYLILHKNKYIDEKMKRVISVLKQDLE
;
A
#
# COMPACT_ATOMS: atom_id res chain seq x y z
N MET A 1 13.98 28.88 -10.35
CA MET A 1 13.37 27.52 -10.42
C MET A 1 12.21 27.48 -9.45
N ASP A 2 11.25 26.55 -9.58
CA ASP A 2 10.20 26.40 -8.57
C ASP A 2 10.79 25.86 -7.26
N PRO A 3 10.78 26.62 -6.15
CA PRO A 3 11.46 26.19 -4.93
C PRO A 3 10.87 24.92 -4.30
N LEU A 4 9.57 24.64 -4.50
CA LEU A 4 8.97 23.38 -4.03
C LEU A 4 9.47 22.15 -4.82
N LYS A 5 9.75 22.29 -6.12
CA LYS A 5 10.42 21.23 -6.89
C LYS A 5 11.87 21.03 -6.44
N VAL A 6 12.55 22.11 -6.09
CA VAL A 6 13.89 22.02 -5.49
C VAL A 6 13.87 21.25 -4.19
N LEU A 7 12.90 21.54 -3.30
CA LEU A 7 12.71 20.79 -2.04
C LEU A 7 12.54 19.29 -2.31
N THR A 8 11.63 18.92 -3.22
CA THR A 8 11.39 17.50 -3.53
C THR A 8 12.64 16.80 -4.04
N GLU A 9 13.45 17.47 -4.86
CA GLU A 9 14.68 16.89 -5.39
C GLU A 9 15.78 16.76 -4.34
N VAL A 10 15.95 17.75 -3.45
CA VAL A 10 16.91 17.69 -2.33
C VAL A 10 16.60 16.52 -1.40
N VAL A 11 15.33 16.31 -1.08
CA VAL A 11 14.89 15.19 -0.23
C VAL A 11 15.15 13.84 -0.90
N LYS A 12 14.82 13.71 -2.20
CA LYS A 12 15.08 12.48 -2.96
C LYS A 12 16.58 12.16 -3.08
N ALA A 13 17.37 13.16 -3.40
CA ALA A 13 18.82 13.00 -3.58
C ALA A 13 19.58 12.84 -2.25
N GLN A 14 18.96 13.18 -1.11
CA GLN A 14 19.60 13.26 0.21
C GLN A 14 20.89 14.10 0.21
N SER A 15 20.99 15.08 -0.72
CA SER A 15 22.18 15.88 -0.94
C SER A 15 21.87 17.13 -1.78
N PHE A 16 22.27 18.29 -1.29
CA PHE A 16 22.16 19.54 -2.04
C PHE A 16 23.00 19.54 -3.33
N THR A 17 24.18 18.90 -3.29
CA THR A 17 25.07 18.81 -4.46
C THR A 17 24.48 17.91 -5.54
N LYS A 18 24.02 16.70 -5.16
CA LYS A 18 23.36 15.78 -6.10
C LYS A 18 22.06 16.37 -6.68
N ALA A 19 21.28 17.06 -5.85
CA ALA A 19 20.08 17.75 -6.33
C ALA A 19 20.42 18.84 -7.35
N ALA A 20 21.52 19.57 -7.15
CA ALA A 20 21.98 20.56 -8.10
C ALA A 20 22.38 19.94 -9.44
N GLU A 21 23.09 18.82 -9.43
CA GLU A 21 23.46 18.03 -10.62
C GLU A 21 22.19 17.55 -11.35
N ASN A 22 21.25 16.94 -10.64
CA ASN A 22 19.99 16.43 -11.22
C ASN A 22 19.11 17.53 -11.84
N LEU A 23 19.17 18.75 -11.29
CA LEU A 23 18.42 19.90 -11.76
C LEU A 23 19.22 20.80 -12.72
N TYR A 24 20.41 20.38 -13.12
CA TYR A 24 21.32 21.14 -14.04
C TYR A 24 21.57 22.57 -13.56
N THR A 25 21.85 22.73 -12.25
CA THR A 25 22.06 24.03 -11.61
C THR A 25 23.23 23.97 -10.62
N SER A 26 23.50 25.07 -9.90
CA SER A 26 24.55 25.11 -8.89
C SER A 26 24.01 24.86 -7.48
N GLN A 27 24.81 24.23 -6.62
CA GLN A 27 24.48 24.02 -5.22
C GLN A 27 24.12 25.33 -4.48
N PRO A 28 24.82 26.50 -4.70
CA PRO A 28 24.37 27.75 -4.10
C PRO A 28 22.99 28.24 -4.57
N SER A 29 22.55 27.88 -5.79
CA SER A 29 21.20 28.17 -6.25
C SER A 29 20.17 27.35 -5.50
N ILE A 30 20.42 26.03 -5.37
CA ILE A 30 19.56 25.13 -4.56
C ILE A 30 19.44 25.64 -3.12
N SER A 31 20.56 25.99 -2.48
CA SER A 31 20.55 26.53 -1.10
C SER A 31 19.75 27.82 -0.96
N ARG A 32 19.84 28.72 -1.96
CA ARG A 32 19.04 29.95 -1.97
C ARG A 32 17.54 29.67 -2.10
N ASP A 33 17.14 28.73 -2.98
CA ASP A 33 15.75 28.37 -3.17
C ASP A 33 15.15 27.72 -1.91
N ILE A 34 15.90 26.84 -1.24
CA ILE A 34 15.49 26.27 0.07
C ILE A 34 15.38 27.35 1.13
N LYS A 35 16.38 28.23 1.25
CA LYS A 35 16.35 29.33 2.21
C LYS A 35 15.18 30.30 1.97
N ARG A 36 14.81 30.51 0.71
CA ARG A 36 13.64 31.29 0.34
C ARG A 36 12.35 30.61 0.84
N LEU A 37 12.20 29.30 0.67
CA LEU A 37 11.06 28.57 1.24
C LEU A 37 11.01 28.68 2.77
N GLU A 38 12.16 28.56 3.44
CA GLU A 38 12.22 28.73 4.90
C GLU A 38 11.73 30.12 5.34
N ILE A 39 12.07 31.16 4.56
CA ILE A 39 11.62 32.54 4.83
C ILE A 39 10.13 32.70 4.48
N ASP A 40 9.70 32.24 3.31
CA ASP A 40 8.32 32.41 2.81
C ASP A 40 7.29 31.73 3.73
N TYR A 41 7.66 30.63 4.40
CA TYR A 41 6.79 29.84 5.29
C TYR A 41 7.14 30.02 6.78
N ASP A 42 8.17 30.81 7.12
CA ASP A 42 8.66 31.04 8.49
C ASP A 42 8.96 29.72 9.25
N VAL A 43 9.63 28.78 8.58
CA VAL A 43 9.98 27.47 9.14
C VAL A 43 11.42 27.08 8.82
N LYS A 44 11.99 26.16 9.60
CA LYS A 44 13.19 25.42 9.24
C LYS A 44 12.78 24.12 8.54
N ILE A 45 13.33 23.88 7.34
CA ILE A 45 13.01 22.69 6.52
C ILE A 45 13.94 21.54 6.87
N PHE A 46 15.25 21.81 6.99
CA PHE A 46 16.26 20.79 7.26
C PHE A 46 16.95 21.00 8.60
N GLU A 47 17.28 19.89 9.24
CA GLU A 47 18.17 19.81 10.41
C GLU A 47 19.27 18.76 10.18
N PHE A 48 20.37 18.87 10.92
CA PHE A 48 21.46 17.89 10.88
C PHE A 48 21.47 17.08 12.17
N LYS A 49 21.17 15.78 12.06
CA LYS A 49 21.27 14.82 13.16
C LYS A 49 22.43 13.88 12.90
N HIS A 50 23.42 13.85 13.77
CA HIS A 50 24.63 13.01 13.64
C HIS A 50 25.27 13.14 12.23
N SER A 51 25.46 14.37 11.77
CA SER A 51 26.02 14.70 10.43
C SER A 51 25.17 14.22 9.24
N LYS A 52 23.97 13.71 9.45
CA LYS A 52 23.01 13.36 8.39
C LYS A 52 21.95 14.44 8.26
N MET A 53 21.64 14.79 7.03
CA MET A 53 20.53 15.69 6.73
C MET A 53 19.20 14.98 6.97
N ALA A 54 18.31 15.62 7.70
CA ALA A 54 16.95 15.17 7.97
C ALA A 54 15.96 16.31 7.81
N LEU A 55 14.71 16.01 7.50
CA LEU A 55 13.63 16.99 7.53
C LEU A 55 13.23 17.27 8.99
N THR A 56 12.90 18.52 9.28
CA THR A 56 12.18 18.89 10.50
C THR A 56 10.71 18.45 10.40
N SER A 57 9.94 18.50 11.47
CA SER A 57 8.49 18.26 11.44
C SER A 57 7.77 19.19 10.45
N ASP A 58 8.16 20.46 10.37
CA ASP A 58 7.56 21.41 9.44
C ASP A 58 8.11 21.26 8.02
N GLY A 59 9.39 20.86 7.90
CA GLY A 59 9.98 20.45 6.62
C GLY A 59 9.25 19.26 6.00
N GLU A 60 8.86 18.26 6.81
CA GLU A 60 8.07 17.11 6.36
C GLU A 60 6.69 17.55 5.83
N LYS A 61 5.98 18.43 6.54
CA LYS A 61 4.69 18.98 6.09
C LYS A 61 4.82 19.70 4.76
N LEU A 62 5.86 20.53 4.62
CA LEU A 62 6.11 21.28 3.39
C LEU A 62 6.51 20.36 2.22
N TYR A 63 7.29 19.33 2.49
CA TYR A 63 7.62 18.30 1.50
C TYR A 63 6.37 17.56 1.02
N GLN A 64 5.49 17.14 1.92
CA GLN A 64 4.21 16.50 1.58
C GLN A 64 3.32 17.43 0.75
N TYR A 65 3.25 18.71 1.09
CA TYR A 65 2.55 19.72 0.31
C TYR A 65 3.13 19.85 -1.11
N ALA A 66 4.46 19.87 -1.22
CA ALA A 66 5.14 19.96 -2.52
C ALA A 66 4.83 18.76 -3.42
N LEU A 67 4.83 17.54 -2.87
CA LEU A 67 4.44 16.32 -3.58
C LEU A 67 2.99 16.36 -4.05
N GLN A 68 2.06 16.76 -3.19
CA GLN A 68 0.64 16.88 -3.53
C GLN A 68 0.40 17.90 -4.65
N ARG A 69 1.06 19.06 -4.58
CA ARG A 69 0.95 20.10 -5.58
C ARG A 69 1.46 19.63 -6.95
N ASP A 70 2.62 18.99 -6.98
CA ASP A 70 3.20 18.46 -8.23
C ASP A 70 2.29 17.42 -8.87
N HIS A 71 1.69 16.57 -8.04
CA HIS A 71 0.74 15.55 -8.48
C HIS A 71 -0.53 16.16 -9.07
N LEU A 72 -1.10 17.17 -8.41
CA LEU A 72 -2.28 17.90 -8.91
C LEU A 72 -1.99 18.61 -10.24
N GLU A 73 -0.82 19.25 -10.35
CA GLU A 73 -0.41 19.92 -11.59
C GLU A 73 -0.23 18.93 -12.74
N GLN A 74 0.39 17.77 -12.47
CA GLN A 74 0.55 16.71 -13.49
C GLN A 74 -0.78 16.16 -13.94
N ALA A 75 -1.70 15.88 -13.01
CA ALA A 75 -3.05 15.38 -13.31
C ALA A 75 -3.84 16.39 -14.15
N LEU A 76 -3.81 17.67 -13.79
CA LEU A 76 -4.44 18.74 -14.55
C LEU A 76 -3.86 18.85 -15.97
N ARG A 77 -2.53 18.83 -16.10
CA ARG A 77 -1.86 18.87 -17.41
C ARG A 77 -2.25 17.67 -18.29
N GLN A 78 -2.41 16.49 -17.71
CA GLN A 78 -2.88 15.31 -18.43
C GLN A 78 -4.33 15.48 -18.88
N ASP A 79 -5.22 15.96 -18.01
CA ASP A 79 -6.62 16.22 -18.37
C ASP A 79 -6.75 17.27 -19.51
N LEU A 80 -5.99 18.34 -19.41
CA LEU A 80 -6.02 19.40 -20.45
C LEU A 80 -5.43 18.96 -21.79
N LYS A 81 -4.50 18.01 -21.79
CA LYS A 81 -3.91 17.45 -23.03
C LYS A 81 -4.78 16.43 -23.71
N ARG A 82 -5.81 15.92 -23.05
CA ARG A 82 -6.72 14.91 -23.60
C ARG A 82 -7.63 15.50 -24.66
N GLN A 83 -7.15 15.55 -25.91
CA GLN A 83 -7.99 15.69 -27.11
C GLN A 83 -8.58 14.36 -27.59
N THR A 84 -8.20 13.23 -26.98
CA THR A 84 -8.67 11.87 -27.28
C THR A 84 -9.22 11.21 -26.01
N ASN A 85 -10.30 10.43 -26.15
CA ASN A 85 -10.90 9.64 -25.07
C ASN A 85 -10.03 8.47 -24.57
N ALA A 86 -8.76 8.41 -24.97
CA ALA A 86 -7.86 7.33 -24.58
C ALA A 86 -7.45 7.45 -23.10
N ILE A 87 -7.65 6.37 -22.35
CA ILE A 87 -7.16 6.23 -20.98
C ILE A 87 -5.71 5.76 -21.06
N ALA A 88 -4.75 6.65 -20.76
CA ALA A 88 -3.33 6.42 -20.95
C ALA A 88 -2.48 6.98 -19.80
N GLY A 89 -1.19 6.60 -19.77
CA GLY A 89 -0.18 7.08 -18.82
C GLY A 89 -0.02 6.20 -17.60
N ASP A 90 0.81 6.64 -16.64
CA ASP A 90 1.19 5.84 -15.48
C ASP A 90 0.15 5.91 -14.35
N LEU A 91 0.02 4.80 -13.62
CA LEU A 91 -0.75 4.70 -12.38
C LEU A 91 -0.01 3.78 -11.41
N LYS A 92 0.15 4.20 -10.18
CA LYS A 92 0.78 3.42 -9.12
C LYS A 92 -0.29 2.85 -8.20
N LEU A 93 -0.41 1.53 -8.19
CA LEU A 93 -1.36 0.77 -7.37
C LEU A 93 -0.61 0.08 -6.24
N GLY A 94 -0.96 0.41 -5.00
CA GLY A 94 -0.51 -0.32 -3.81
C GLY A 94 -1.49 -1.42 -3.45
N SER A 95 -1.02 -2.58 -3.03
CA SER A 95 -1.90 -3.65 -2.55
C SER A 95 -1.29 -4.40 -1.38
N SER A 96 -2.12 -4.77 -0.40
CA SER A 96 -1.73 -5.79 0.57
C SER A 96 -1.49 -7.13 -0.12
N TYR A 97 -0.64 -7.97 0.48
CA TYR A 97 -0.23 -9.24 -0.11
C TYR A 97 -1.42 -10.13 -0.47
N THR A 98 -2.40 -10.31 0.43
CA THR A 98 -3.53 -11.21 0.17
C THR A 98 -4.33 -10.81 -1.06
N PHE A 99 -4.71 -9.53 -1.18
CA PHE A 99 -5.45 -9.08 -2.36
C PHE A 99 -4.57 -9.09 -3.62
N GLY A 100 -3.33 -8.62 -3.49
CA GLY A 100 -2.40 -8.49 -4.61
C GLY A 100 -2.01 -9.84 -5.24
N GLU A 101 -1.71 -10.84 -4.41
CA GLU A 101 -1.27 -12.15 -4.89
C GLU A 101 -2.42 -13.04 -5.38
N TYR A 102 -3.60 -12.96 -4.74
CA TYR A 102 -4.66 -13.94 -4.98
C TYR A 102 -5.90 -13.40 -5.70
N ARG A 103 -6.07 -12.07 -5.80
CA ARG A 103 -7.26 -11.47 -6.41
C ARG A 103 -6.96 -10.47 -7.52
N LEU A 104 -5.91 -9.65 -7.40
CA LEU A 104 -5.64 -8.51 -8.27
C LEU A 104 -5.37 -8.89 -9.74
N SER A 105 -4.90 -10.10 -10.02
CA SER A 105 -4.56 -10.54 -11.38
C SER A 105 -5.73 -10.39 -12.37
N ARG A 106 -6.95 -10.70 -11.94
CA ARG A 106 -8.15 -10.59 -12.78
C ARG A 106 -8.42 -9.14 -13.18
N GLN A 107 -8.33 -8.20 -12.22
CA GLN A 107 -8.53 -6.77 -12.47
C GLN A 107 -7.44 -6.20 -13.37
N LEU A 108 -6.18 -6.59 -13.15
CA LEU A 108 -5.06 -6.16 -14.01
C LEU A 108 -5.24 -6.65 -15.45
N THR A 109 -5.70 -7.89 -15.63
CA THR A 109 -6.01 -8.43 -16.97
C THR A 109 -7.09 -7.62 -17.66
N LYS A 110 -8.19 -7.30 -16.96
CA LYS A 110 -9.26 -6.45 -17.50
C LYS A 110 -8.75 -5.05 -17.87
N LEU A 111 -7.98 -4.44 -16.98
CA LEU A 111 -7.43 -3.10 -17.22
C LEU A 111 -6.49 -3.09 -18.43
N ALA A 112 -5.61 -4.08 -18.58
CA ALA A 112 -4.71 -4.20 -19.71
C ALA A 112 -5.46 -4.38 -21.05
N GLN A 113 -6.56 -5.15 -21.05
CA GLN A 113 -7.39 -5.35 -22.24
C GLN A 113 -8.20 -4.09 -22.61
N MET A 114 -8.76 -3.40 -21.61
CA MET A 114 -9.60 -2.23 -21.84
C MET A 114 -8.79 -0.96 -22.15
N TYR A 115 -7.58 -0.85 -21.59
CA TYR A 115 -6.76 0.37 -21.64
C TYR A 115 -5.29 0.02 -21.90
N PRO A 116 -4.92 -0.37 -23.15
CA PRO A 116 -3.57 -0.84 -23.46
C PRO A 116 -2.48 0.23 -23.32
N GLU A 117 -2.84 1.52 -23.32
CA GLU A 117 -1.91 2.63 -23.11
C GLU A 117 -1.77 3.03 -21.61
N LEU A 118 -2.44 2.29 -20.70
CA LEU A 118 -2.34 2.49 -19.25
C LEU A 118 -1.21 1.63 -18.68
N HIS A 119 -0.19 2.26 -18.14
CA HIS A 119 0.92 1.59 -17.47
C HIS A 119 0.68 1.53 -15.96
N ILE A 120 0.40 0.34 -15.43
CA ILE A 120 0.14 0.15 -14.01
C ILE A 120 1.39 -0.40 -13.33
N HIS A 121 1.90 0.36 -12.35
CA HIS A 121 2.98 -0.07 -11.45
C HIS A 121 2.38 -0.59 -10.16
N VAL A 122 2.50 -1.89 -9.91
CA VAL A 122 1.94 -2.53 -8.70
C VAL A 122 3.03 -2.64 -7.62
N HIS A 123 2.70 -2.17 -6.42
CA HIS A 123 3.51 -2.29 -5.22
C HIS A 123 2.79 -3.21 -4.22
N LEU A 124 3.41 -4.34 -3.87
CA LEU A 124 2.89 -5.25 -2.85
C LEU A 124 3.65 -5.04 -1.54
N ASP A 125 2.92 -4.84 -0.46
CA ASP A 125 3.47 -4.72 0.88
C ASP A 125 2.40 -5.06 1.93
N ASN A 126 2.70 -4.97 3.22
CA ASN A 126 1.68 -5.07 4.25
C ASN A 126 0.77 -3.84 4.27
N SER A 127 -0.40 -3.99 4.92
CA SER A 127 -1.42 -2.94 4.92
C SER A 127 -0.93 -1.60 5.50
N GLU A 128 -0.08 -1.63 6.51
CA GLU A 128 0.44 -0.42 7.15
C GLU A 128 1.36 0.36 6.21
N THR A 129 2.26 -0.32 5.52
CA THR A 129 3.15 0.29 4.52
C THR A 129 2.35 0.88 3.37
N ILE A 130 1.32 0.17 2.85
CA ILE A 130 0.46 0.71 1.79
C ILE A 130 -0.28 1.97 2.26
N VAL A 131 -0.77 1.99 3.50
CA VAL A 131 -1.39 3.19 4.09
C VAL A 131 -0.42 4.37 4.12
N GLU A 132 0.82 4.16 4.55
CA GLU A 132 1.84 5.22 4.57
C GLU A 132 2.20 5.67 3.14
N GLN A 133 2.28 4.76 2.18
CA GLN A 133 2.51 5.11 0.77
C GLN A 133 1.36 5.96 0.19
N ILE A 134 0.10 5.69 0.56
CA ILE A 134 -1.06 6.54 0.17
C ILE A 134 -0.96 7.93 0.81
N LYS A 135 -0.66 8.01 2.11
CA LYS A 135 -0.49 9.30 2.81
C LYS A 135 0.58 10.17 2.16
N ASN A 136 1.67 9.53 1.74
CA ASN A 136 2.83 10.18 1.15
C ASN A 136 2.73 10.32 -0.38
N ASN A 137 1.59 10.02 -0.99
CA ASN A 137 1.35 10.05 -2.45
C ASN A 137 2.39 9.25 -3.27
N ILE A 138 3.01 8.24 -2.67
CA ILE A 138 3.95 7.32 -3.36
C ILE A 138 3.17 6.40 -4.30
N VAL A 139 1.97 5.96 -3.87
CA VAL A 139 0.99 5.25 -4.71
C VAL A 139 -0.29 6.06 -4.85
N ASP A 140 -1.00 5.86 -5.94
CA ASP A 140 -2.19 6.63 -6.33
C ASP A 140 -3.47 6.10 -5.70
N VAL A 141 -3.58 4.79 -5.64
CA VAL A 141 -4.70 4.03 -5.08
C VAL A 141 -4.15 2.81 -4.36
N GLY A 142 -4.77 2.40 -3.28
CA GLY A 142 -4.36 1.23 -2.51
C GLY A 142 -5.52 0.28 -2.25
N VAL A 143 -5.21 -1.01 -2.04
CA VAL A 143 -6.16 -2.00 -1.53
C VAL A 143 -5.57 -2.66 -0.28
N VAL A 144 -6.33 -2.62 0.82
CA VAL A 144 -5.90 -3.15 2.13
C VAL A 144 -6.99 -4.03 2.76
N GLU A 145 -6.64 -4.78 3.78
CA GLU A 145 -7.46 -5.83 4.39
C GLU A 145 -8.30 -5.36 5.58
N LYS A 146 -8.25 -4.10 5.92
CA LYS A 146 -9.03 -3.52 7.03
C LYS A 146 -9.46 -2.10 6.71
N LYS A 147 -10.56 -1.66 7.31
CA LYS A 147 -10.99 -0.27 7.23
C LYS A 147 -9.94 0.65 7.89
N ILE A 148 -9.52 1.68 7.19
CA ILE A 148 -8.59 2.66 7.71
C ILE A 148 -9.36 3.83 8.31
N GLN A 149 -9.16 4.04 9.61
CA GLN A 149 -9.72 5.18 10.35
C GLN A 149 -8.64 6.28 10.45
N ASN A 150 -8.54 7.10 9.41
CA ASN A 150 -7.58 8.19 9.33
C ASN A 150 -8.20 9.35 8.54
N ASN A 151 -8.06 10.58 9.08
CA ASN A 151 -8.66 11.79 8.48
C ASN A 151 -8.09 12.14 7.08
N ALA A 152 -6.92 11.63 6.73
CA ALA A 152 -6.28 11.85 5.43
C ALA A 152 -6.66 10.79 4.38
N ILE A 153 -7.39 9.72 4.76
CA ILE A 153 -7.65 8.57 3.89
C ILE A 153 -9.16 8.35 3.74
N ILE A 154 -9.60 8.18 2.49
CA ILE A 154 -10.91 7.63 2.16
C ILE A 154 -10.74 6.11 2.06
N SER A 155 -11.59 5.36 2.77
CA SER A 155 -11.57 3.90 2.80
C SER A 155 -12.95 3.37 2.40
N THR A 156 -13.04 2.65 1.28
CA THR A 156 -14.29 2.14 0.70
C THR A 156 -14.20 0.61 0.58
N PRO A 157 -15.17 -0.19 1.07
CA PRO A 157 -15.16 -1.63 0.89
C PRO A 157 -15.35 -1.97 -0.61
N ILE A 158 -14.61 -2.99 -1.10
CA ILE A 158 -14.63 -3.40 -2.50
C ILE A 158 -14.79 -4.90 -2.73
N ALA A 159 -14.57 -5.72 -1.74
CA ALA A 159 -14.79 -7.16 -1.83
C ALA A 159 -14.91 -7.76 -0.44
N GLN A 160 -15.76 -8.78 -0.31
CA GLN A 160 -15.85 -9.60 0.90
C GLN A 160 -14.84 -10.74 0.87
N ASP A 161 -14.44 -11.19 2.04
CA ASP A 161 -13.53 -12.32 2.23
C ASP A 161 -13.87 -13.06 3.52
N GLU A 162 -13.52 -14.33 3.58
CA GLU A 162 -13.74 -15.19 4.73
C GLU A 162 -12.41 -15.54 5.39
N ILE A 163 -12.41 -15.59 6.70
CA ILE A 163 -11.26 -16.00 7.50
C ILE A 163 -11.47 -17.41 8.03
N VAL A 164 -10.49 -18.26 7.79
CA VAL A 164 -10.54 -19.67 8.13
C VAL A 164 -9.30 -20.10 8.90
N LEU A 165 -9.47 -21.07 9.81
CA LEU A 165 -8.35 -21.79 10.40
C LEU A 165 -7.98 -22.96 9.50
N ILE A 166 -6.69 -23.13 9.25
CA ILE A 166 -6.14 -24.25 8.49
C ILE A 166 -5.17 -25.06 9.34
N LYS A 167 -5.29 -26.39 9.26
CA LYS A 167 -4.35 -27.35 9.82
C LYS A 167 -4.26 -28.59 8.94
N LYS A 168 -3.22 -29.41 9.06
CA LYS A 168 -3.08 -30.63 8.28
C LYS A 168 -4.10 -31.69 8.68
N LYS A 169 -4.82 -32.31 7.75
CA LYS A 169 -5.83 -33.33 8.02
C LYS A 169 -5.30 -34.55 8.78
N SER A 170 -4.09 -34.97 8.45
CA SER A 170 -3.45 -36.18 9.00
C SER A 170 -2.68 -35.94 10.32
N SER A 171 -2.60 -34.70 10.79
CA SER A 171 -1.93 -34.40 12.05
C SER A 171 -2.95 -34.44 13.21
N PRO A 172 -2.63 -35.10 14.34
CA PRO A 172 -3.43 -34.91 15.55
C PRO A 172 -3.54 -33.41 15.81
N SER A 173 -4.62 -32.97 16.44
CA SER A 173 -4.98 -31.55 16.64
C SER A 173 -3.84 -30.76 17.31
N ASN A 174 -2.78 -30.48 16.56
CA ASN A 174 -1.65 -29.68 17.05
C ASN A 174 -2.01 -28.20 16.90
N LEU A 175 -2.70 -27.66 17.88
CA LEU A 175 -2.97 -26.23 18.03
C LEU A 175 -1.97 -25.55 18.98
N GLU A 176 -0.81 -26.17 19.22
CA GLU A 176 0.23 -25.65 20.10
C GLU A 176 1.07 -24.55 19.42
N THR A 177 1.23 -24.61 18.09
CA THR A 177 2.00 -23.63 17.31
C THR A 177 1.13 -23.01 16.26
N CYS A 178 1.05 -21.67 16.27
CA CYS A 178 0.36 -20.88 15.25
C CYS A 178 1.36 -20.06 14.42
N PHE A 179 1.28 -20.21 13.09
CA PHE A 179 2.01 -19.37 12.16
C PHE A 179 1.20 -18.12 11.90
N ILE A 180 1.74 -16.96 12.26
CA ILE A 180 1.04 -15.68 12.25
C ILE A 180 1.81 -14.64 11.45
N ARG A 181 1.11 -13.72 10.84
CA ARG A 181 1.70 -12.61 10.08
C ARG A 181 2.41 -11.60 11.00
N GLU A 182 3.29 -10.84 10.40
CA GLU A 182 4.01 -9.73 11.04
C GLU A 182 3.10 -8.60 11.50
N GLN A 183 3.59 -7.73 12.37
CA GLN A 183 2.93 -6.47 12.71
C GLN A 183 2.78 -5.59 11.46
N GLY A 184 1.68 -4.82 11.38
CA GLY A 184 1.35 -4.02 10.19
C GLY A 184 0.57 -4.79 9.12
N SER A 185 0.55 -6.12 9.14
CA SER A 185 -0.33 -6.92 8.29
C SER A 185 -1.79 -6.74 8.65
N GLY A 186 -2.64 -6.50 7.65
CA GLY A 186 -4.09 -6.49 7.85
C GLY A 186 -4.64 -7.84 8.28
N THR A 187 -4.09 -8.95 7.77
CA THR A 187 -4.47 -10.31 8.17
C THR A 187 -4.13 -10.60 9.64
N ARG A 188 -3.05 -10.03 10.19
CA ARG A 188 -2.65 -10.21 11.59
C ARG A 188 -3.77 -9.92 12.59
N VAL A 189 -4.51 -8.83 12.35
CA VAL A 189 -5.64 -8.43 13.22
C VAL A 189 -6.71 -9.53 13.29
N TYR A 190 -7.02 -10.15 12.15
CA TYR A 190 -8.00 -11.23 12.08
C TYR A 190 -7.48 -12.54 12.67
N GLN A 191 -6.17 -12.80 12.56
CA GLN A 191 -5.52 -13.93 13.22
C GLN A 191 -5.63 -13.83 14.74
N GLU A 192 -5.31 -12.66 15.31
CA GLU A 192 -5.43 -12.40 16.74
C GLU A 192 -6.89 -12.50 17.22
N ASN A 193 -7.83 -11.96 16.43
CA ASN A 193 -9.27 -12.09 16.74
C ASN A 193 -9.73 -13.55 16.73
N GLY A 194 -9.29 -14.34 15.75
CA GLY A 194 -9.64 -15.76 15.65
C GLY A 194 -9.04 -16.58 16.80
N LEU A 195 -7.80 -16.31 17.20
CA LEU A 195 -7.19 -16.95 18.37
C LEU A 195 -7.98 -16.64 19.66
N ASN A 196 -8.38 -15.37 19.83
CA ASN A 196 -9.19 -14.95 20.97
C ASN A 196 -10.57 -15.61 20.96
N GLN A 197 -11.25 -15.65 19.81
CA GLN A 197 -12.57 -16.31 19.67
C GLN A 197 -12.52 -17.80 20.04
N LEU A 198 -11.44 -18.48 19.65
CA LEU A 198 -11.22 -19.89 19.94
C LEU A 198 -10.63 -20.14 21.34
N SER A 199 -10.34 -19.10 22.10
CA SER A 199 -9.65 -19.18 23.42
C SER A 199 -8.32 -19.95 23.33
N LEU A 200 -7.58 -19.81 22.20
CA LEU A 200 -6.29 -20.44 21.96
C LEU A 200 -5.14 -19.51 22.37
N ASN A 201 -4.12 -20.09 23.02
CA ASN A 201 -2.88 -19.40 23.37
C ASN A 201 -1.65 -20.20 22.93
N PRO A 202 -1.44 -20.35 21.59
CA PRO A 202 -0.36 -21.15 21.05
C PRO A 202 1.00 -20.40 21.12
N TYR A 203 2.08 -21.16 20.92
CA TYR A 203 3.36 -20.56 20.57
C TYR A 203 3.27 -19.89 19.19
N LEU A 204 3.64 -18.62 19.11
CA LEU A 204 3.52 -17.82 17.88
C LEU A 204 4.82 -17.82 17.08
N VAL A 205 4.77 -18.23 15.83
CA VAL A 205 5.85 -18.08 14.84
C VAL A 205 5.45 -17.00 13.84
N ILE A 206 6.20 -15.90 13.82
CA ILE A 206 5.91 -14.74 12.99
C ILE A 206 6.54 -14.90 11.61
N ILE A 207 5.74 -14.85 10.56
CA ILE A 207 6.14 -15.03 9.16
C ILE A 207 5.46 -13.97 8.30
N ASN A 208 6.22 -13.24 7.48
CA ASN A 208 5.70 -12.17 6.60
C ASN A 208 5.25 -12.66 5.22
N ASN A 209 5.10 -13.97 5.02
CA ASN A 209 4.72 -14.56 3.74
C ASN A 209 3.67 -15.65 3.93
N THR A 210 2.50 -15.48 3.28
CA THR A 210 1.36 -16.41 3.40
C THR A 210 1.66 -17.78 2.78
N SER A 211 2.40 -17.82 1.67
CA SER A 211 2.75 -19.08 1.03
C SER A 211 3.67 -19.92 1.91
N LEU A 212 4.64 -19.30 2.59
CA LEU A 212 5.49 -20.00 3.56
C LEU A 212 4.67 -20.48 4.77
N ILE A 213 3.74 -19.67 5.28
CA ILE A 213 2.81 -20.10 6.34
C ILE A 213 2.06 -21.37 5.92
N LYS A 214 1.46 -21.39 4.72
CA LYS A 214 0.76 -22.58 4.21
C LYS A 214 1.67 -23.79 4.12
N SER A 215 2.89 -23.62 3.60
CA SER A 215 3.88 -24.69 3.52
C SER A 215 4.21 -25.30 4.89
N MET A 216 4.34 -24.46 5.94
CA MET A 216 4.58 -24.94 7.31
C MET A 216 3.39 -25.72 7.86
N VAL A 217 2.15 -25.30 7.54
CA VAL A 217 0.93 -26.04 7.90
C VAL A 217 0.86 -27.37 7.15
N HIS A 218 1.16 -27.41 5.86
CA HIS A 218 1.25 -28.65 5.09
C HIS A 218 2.27 -29.64 5.65
N ALA A 219 3.39 -29.15 6.17
CA ALA A 219 4.38 -29.98 6.85
C ALA A 219 3.86 -30.60 8.17
N GLY A 220 2.72 -30.11 8.69
CA GLY A 220 2.12 -30.61 9.94
C GLY A 220 2.75 -30.00 11.19
N ASN A 221 3.48 -28.89 11.08
CA ASN A 221 4.19 -28.26 12.19
C ASN A 221 3.32 -27.34 13.06
N GLY A 222 2.02 -27.23 12.77
CA GLY A 222 1.07 -26.38 13.49
C GLY A 222 -0.11 -25.98 12.63
N PHE A 223 -0.71 -24.85 12.96
CA PHE A 223 -1.88 -24.30 12.27
C PHE A 223 -1.69 -22.82 11.95
N SER A 224 -2.60 -22.29 11.14
CA SER A 224 -2.72 -20.85 10.92
C SER A 224 -4.15 -20.43 10.70
N ILE A 225 -4.39 -19.13 10.79
CA ILE A 225 -5.65 -18.48 10.43
C ILE A 225 -5.35 -17.61 9.21
N VAL A 226 -6.04 -17.87 8.10
CA VAL A 226 -5.74 -17.24 6.82
C VAL A 226 -7.02 -16.79 6.11
N SER A 227 -6.85 -16.00 5.07
CA SER A 227 -7.92 -15.73 4.11
C SER A 227 -8.26 -16.98 3.32
N LYS A 228 -9.54 -17.32 3.21
CA LYS A 228 -10.02 -18.42 2.37
C LYS A 228 -9.64 -18.23 0.90
N SER A 229 -9.55 -16.98 0.44
CA SER A 229 -9.13 -16.66 -0.93
C SER A 229 -7.68 -17.04 -1.26
N THR A 230 -6.86 -17.35 -0.25
CA THR A 230 -5.48 -17.81 -0.45
C THR A 230 -5.37 -19.31 -0.67
N LEU A 231 -6.45 -20.07 -0.48
CA LEU A 231 -6.45 -21.51 -0.56
C LEU A 231 -6.61 -21.98 -2.02
N THR A 232 -5.73 -22.87 -2.43
CA THR A 232 -5.79 -23.55 -3.71
C THR A 232 -6.63 -24.84 -3.60
N PRO A 233 -7.06 -25.46 -4.72
CA PRO A 233 -7.69 -26.78 -4.68
C PRO A 233 -6.85 -27.83 -3.95
N GLU A 234 -5.52 -27.82 -4.11
CA GLU A 234 -4.60 -28.70 -3.40
C GLU A 234 -4.61 -28.47 -1.89
N ASP A 235 -4.65 -27.20 -1.44
CA ASP A 235 -4.81 -26.87 -0.03
C ASP A 235 -6.09 -27.47 0.55
N LEU A 236 -7.22 -27.39 -0.18
CA LEU A 236 -8.51 -27.92 0.26
C LEU A 236 -8.53 -29.46 0.34
N GLU A 237 -7.73 -30.15 -0.45
CA GLU A 237 -7.58 -31.61 -0.40
C GLU A 237 -6.79 -32.06 0.82
N GLN A 238 -5.70 -31.35 1.17
CA GLN A 238 -4.74 -31.79 2.18
C GLN A 238 -4.97 -31.18 3.56
N LEU A 239 -5.56 -29.98 3.63
CA LEU A 239 -5.79 -29.26 4.86
C LEU A 239 -7.23 -29.39 5.34
N GLU A 240 -7.41 -29.49 6.65
CA GLU A 240 -8.67 -29.23 7.32
C GLU A 240 -8.88 -27.73 7.40
N VAL A 241 -10.02 -27.28 6.88
CA VAL A 241 -10.39 -25.86 6.81
C VAL A 241 -11.61 -25.63 7.69
N ILE A 242 -11.45 -24.83 8.74
CA ILE A 242 -12.50 -24.53 9.72
C ILE A 242 -12.91 -23.07 9.54
N ASN A 243 -14.19 -22.82 9.24
CA ASN A 243 -14.72 -21.46 9.16
C ASN A 243 -14.82 -20.86 10.57
N LEU A 244 -14.37 -19.62 10.73
CA LEU A 244 -14.40 -18.91 12.00
C LEU A 244 -15.56 -17.91 12.11
N ASP A 245 -16.41 -17.81 11.08
CA ASP A 245 -17.49 -16.81 10.99
C ASP A 245 -16.99 -15.36 11.22
N ILE A 246 -15.75 -15.10 10.80
CA ILE A 246 -15.13 -13.79 10.84
C ILE A 246 -15.25 -13.18 9.47
N GLU A 247 -16.09 -12.17 9.32
CA GLU A 247 -16.20 -11.40 8.10
C GLU A 247 -15.02 -10.42 7.96
N ARG A 248 -14.48 -10.35 6.77
CA ARG A 248 -13.46 -9.40 6.38
C ARG A 248 -13.84 -8.76 5.06
N PHE A 249 -13.45 -7.50 4.90
CA PHE A 249 -13.54 -6.79 3.63
C PHE A 249 -12.17 -6.31 3.18
N PHE A 250 -11.94 -6.34 1.87
CA PHE A 250 -10.89 -5.55 1.26
C PHE A 250 -11.41 -4.13 1.03
N TYR A 251 -10.55 -3.17 1.33
CA TYR A 251 -10.88 -1.75 1.23
C TYR A 251 -9.98 -1.08 0.21
N LEU A 252 -10.59 -0.41 -0.74
CA LEU A 252 -9.90 0.55 -1.59
C LEU A 252 -9.65 1.81 -0.78
N ILE A 253 -8.41 2.27 -0.78
CA ILE A 253 -7.97 3.45 -0.05
C ILE A 253 -7.36 4.49 -0.99
N LEU A 254 -7.68 5.76 -0.73
CA LEU A 254 -7.19 6.92 -1.46
C LEU A 254 -6.81 8.01 -0.47
N HIS A 255 -5.84 8.84 -0.82
CA HIS A 255 -5.63 10.08 -0.09
C HIS A 255 -6.86 10.98 -0.27
N LYS A 256 -7.36 11.61 0.81
CA LYS A 256 -8.57 12.45 0.81
C LYS A 256 -8.54 13.56 -0.24
N ASN A 257 -7.37 14.17 -0.42
CA ASN A 257 -7.17 15.27 -1.36
C ASN A 257 -6.64 14.79 -2.72
N LYS A 258 -6.75 13.49 -3.04
CA LYS A 258 -6.32 12.98 -4.34
C LYS A 258 -7.24 13.49 -5.43
N TYR A 259 -6.65 14.09 -6.46
CA TYR A 259 -7.41 14.43 -7.66
C TYR A 259 -7.80 13.15 -8.41
N ILE A 260 -9.09 12.97 -8.62
CA ILE A 260 -9.66 11.79 -9.30
C ILE A 260 -9.94 12.17 -10.76
N ASP A 261 -8.97 11.93 -11.64
CA ASP A 261 -9.13 12.08 -13.08
C ASP A 261 -9.93 10.91 -13.70
N GLU A 262 -10.23 10.98 -15.00
CA GLU A 262 -10.97 9.91 -15.70
C GLU A 262 -10.23 8.56 -15.66
N LYS A 263 -8.91 8.56 -15.79
CA LYS A 263 -8.08 7.36 -15.65
C LYS A 263 -8.31 6.69 -14.29
N MET A 264 -8.22 7.47 -13.21
CA MET A 264 -8.42 6.98 -11.85
C MET A 264 -9.85 6.46 -11.64
N LYS A 265 -10.87 7.16 -12.16
CA LYS A 265 -12.27 6.69 -12.09
C LYS A 265 -12.45 5.33 -12.74
N ARG A 266 -11.86 5.11 -13.93
CA ARG A 266 -11.93 3.83 -14.64
C ARG A 266 -11.23 2.71 -13.88
N VAL A 267 -10.02 2.96 -13.36
CA VAL A 267 -9.31 1.97 -12.54
C VAL A 267 -10.09 1.63 -11.27
N ILE A 268 -10.58 2.63 -10.53
CA ILE A 268 -11.41 2.42 -9.35
C ILE A 268 -12.68 1.61 -9.69
N SER A 269 -13.33 1.91 -10.82
CA SER A 269 -14.51 1.16 -11.26
C SER A 269 -14.19 -0.31 -11.49
N VAL A 270 -13.07 -0.64 -12.13
CA VAL A 270 -12.66 -2.04 -12.37
C VAL A 270 -12.30 -2.74 -11.06
N LEU A 271 -11.59 -2.06 -10.15
CA LEU A 271 -11.24 -2.62 -8.85
C LEU A 271 -12.46 -2.93 -7.95
N LYS A 272 -13.58 -2.22 -8.16
CA LYS A 272 -14.84 -2.41 -7.42
C LYS A 272 -15.75 -3.50 -8.01
N GLN A 273 -15.46 -4.02 -9.18
CA GLN A 273 -16.34 -5.00 -9.88
C GLN A 273 -16.38 -6.40 -9.24
N ASP A 274 -15.59 -6.68 -8.22
CA ASP A 274 -15.54 -7.99 -7.54
C ASP A 274 -16.37 -8.03 -6.23
N LEU A 275 -17.35 -7.12 -6.08
CA LEU A 275 -18.31 -7.17 -4.96
C LEU A 275 -19.44 -8.21 -5.16
N GLU A 276 -19.50 -8.86 -6.35
CA GLU A 276 -20.47 -9.90 -6.69
C GLU A 276 -19.87 -11.30 -6.62
#